data_0fc66619969cf89a7c78c5a107be9072
#
_entry.id   0fc66619969cf89a7c78c5a107be9072
#
_cell.length_a   1.000
_cell.length_b   1.000
_cell.length_c   1.000
_cell.angle_alpha   90.00
_cell.angle_beta   90.00
_cell.angle_gamma   90.00
#
_symmetry.space_group_name_H-M   'P 1'
#
loop_
_entity.id
_entity.type
_entity.pdbx_description
1 polymer ?
#
loop_
_entity_poly.entity_id
_entity_poly.type
_entity_poly.pdbx_seq_one_letter_code
_entity_poly.pdbx_strand_id
1 'polypeptide(L)'
;MYYTKEYLKRAHREIDTIFRVLFPEHGMAVREEQIMLCHEMLDNLLGRNIALCDAGVGIGKTYAYLVACVLMRKYSLLAEGCSPYEQRPVVISTSSIALQKAILTEYIPFLSRILQENGTIQAPIKAVIRKGKEHFVCDERLEQRIVAIEEKNKNALQKEALLSLKEHYDMDEVSNLSGFDRRMVSVPKFCSGDCPKRGSCRYQQYLERSRDHEMFIQICNHNYLLADGYHRLQDYRPLLKDY
;
A
#
# COMPACT_ATOMS: atom_id res chain seq x y z
N MET A 1 6.89 -22.22 13.67
CA MET A 1 8.11 -21.46 14.03
C MET A 1 7.95 -21.00 15.44
N TYR A 2 8.90 -21.31 16.31
CA TYR A 2 8.82 -20.89 17.72
C TYR A 2 9.70 -19.66 17.89
N TYR A 3 9.05 -18.49 18.07
CA TYR A 3 9.77 -17.31 18.53
C TYR A 3 10.30 -17.61 19.94
N THR A 4 11.55 -17.30 20.18
CA THR A 4 12.07 -17.43 21.54
C THR A 4 11.34 -16.44 22.45
N LYS A 5 11.11 -16.81 23.71
CA LYS A 5 10.47 -15.90 24.70
C LYS A 5 11.23 -14.57 24.80
N GLU A 6 12.50 -14.56 24.45
CA GLU A 6 13.32 -13.35 24.45
C GLU A 6 12.97 -12.41 23.30
N TYR A 7 12.76 -12.90 22.07
CA TYR A 7 12.35 -12.07 20.94
C TYR A 7 10.99 -11.43 21.16
N LEU A 8 10.03 -12.17 21.71
CA LEU A 8 8.73 -11.61 22.09
C LEU A 8 8.89 -10.48 23.11
N LYS A 9 9.65 -10.68 24.18
CA LYS A 9 9.91 -9.63 25.19
C LYS A 9 10.60 -8.39 24.59
N ARG A 10 11.49 -8.58 23.61
CA ARG A 10 12.15 -7.46 22.94
C ARG A 10 11.17 -6.71 22.03
N ALA A 11 10.34 -7.41 21.28
CA ALA A 11 9.32 -6.83 20.43
C ALA A 11 8.31 -6.01 21.23
N HIS A 12 7.84 -6.51 22.36
CA HIS A 12 6.94 -5.78 23.26
C HIS A 12 7.60 -4.52 23.85
N ARG A 13 8.88 -4.60 24.26
CA ARG A 13 9.63 -3.41 24.71
C ARG A 13 9.78 -2.36 23.60
N GLU A 14 9.97 -2.78 22.35
CA GLU A 14 10.02 -1.84 21.23
C GLU A 14 8.66 -1.16 21.00
N ILE A 15 7.53 -1.86 21.15
CA ILE A 15 6.21 -1.21 21.13
C ILE A 15 6.14 -0.10 22.17
N ASP A 16 6.48 -0.40 23.43
CA ASP A 16 6.46 0.60 24.49
C ASP A 16 7.39 1.79 24.18
N THR A 17 8.58 1.53 23.66
CA THR A 17 9.52 2.59 23.26
C THR A 17 8.93 3.47 22.15
N ILE A 18 8.34 2.87 21.11
CA ILE A 18 7.76 3.60 19.99
C ILE A 18 6.62 4.51 20.45
N PHE A 19 5.67 3.98 21.22
CA PHE A 19 4.48 4.73 21.60
C PHE A 19 4.67 5.66 22.80
N ARG A 20 5.56 5.32 23.74
CA ARG A 20 5.76 6.10 24.98
C ARG A 20 6.94 7.07 24.92
N VAL A 21 7.87 6.86 23.98
CA VAL A 21 9.06 7.72 23.86
C VAL A 21 9.08 8.37 22.47
N LEU A 22 9.21 7.60 21.39
CA LEU A 22 9.44 8.15 20.06
C LEU A 22 8.26 8.98 19.53
N PHE A 23 7.04 8.51 19.68
CA PHE A 23 5.87 9.25 19.23
C PHE A 23 5.67 10.56 19.99
N PRO A 24 5.78 10.61 21.33
CA PRO A 24 5.74 11.87 22.09
C PRO A 24 6.84 12.87 21.70
N GLU A 25 8.05 12.44 21.41
CA GLU A 25 9.14 13.31 20.90
C GLU A 25 8.76 13.99 19.57
N HIS A 26 7.81 13.42 18.84
CA HIS A 26 7.27 13.98 17.60
C HIS A 26 5.86 14.59 17.74
N GLY A 27 5.47 14.92 18.97
CA GLY A 27 4.22 15.64 19.27
C GLY A 27 2.97 14.78 19.32
N MET A 28 3.08 13.46 19.34
CA MET A 28 1.94 12.56 19.46
C MET A 28 1.64 12.23 20.93
N ALA A 29 0.36 12.18 21.29
CA ALA A 29 -0.05 11.80 22.63
C ALA A 29 0.07 10.29 22.86
N VAL A 30 0.49 9.90 24.06
CA VAL A 30 0.44 8.50 24.53
C VAL A 30 -1.02 8.09 24.70
N ARG A 31 -1.38 6.93 24.18
CA ARG A 31 -2.72 6.35 24.27
C ARG A 31 -2.61 4.87 24.65
N GLU A 32 -3.03 4.55 25.85
CA GLU A 32 -2.88 3.19 26.39
C GLU A 32 -3.62 2.14 25.57
N GLU A 33 -4.84 2.45 25.09
CA GLU A 33 -5.63 1.55 24.26
C GLU A 33 -4.96 1.25 22.93
N GLN A 34 -4.24 2.22 22.36
CA GLN A 34 -3.44 2.04 21.14
C GLN A 34 -2.27 1.08 21.37
N ILE A 35 -1.59 1.23 22.50
CA ILE A 35 -0.45 0.40 22.90
C ILE A 35 -0.92 -1.04 23.13
N MET A 36 -1.99 -1.23 23.91
CA MET A 36 -2.58 -2.53 24.16
C MET A 36 -3.00 -3.22 22.85
N LEU A 37 -3.68 -2.50 21.97
CA LEU A 37 -4.07 -3.01 20.65
C LEU A 37 -2.87 -3.45 19.83
N CYS A 38 -1.78 -2.69 19.85
CA CYS A 38 -0.55 -3.04 19.14
C CYS A 38 0.09 -4.32 19.69
N HIS A 39 0.14 -4.48 21.01
CA HIS A 39 0.64 -5.68 21.67
C HIS A 39 -0.16 -6.92 21.26
N GLU A 40 -1.48 -6.85 21.33
CA GLU A 40 -2.36 -7.94 20.96
C GLU A 40 -2.27 -8.31 19.48
N MET A 41 -2.21 -7.30 18.61
CA MET A 41 -2.02 -7.53 17.17
C MET A 41 -0.69 -8.21 16.88
N LEU A 42 0.41 -7.79 17.52
CA LEU A 42 1.72 -8.40 17.34
C LEU A 42 1.71 -9.88 17.76
N ASP A 43 1.16 -10.19 18.91
CA ASP A 43 1.08 -11.58 19.42
C ASP A 43 0.30 -12.49 18.46
N ASN A 44 -0.84 -11.99 17.94
CA ASN A 44 -1.62 -12.75 16.97
C ASN A 44 -0.91 -12.91 15.62
N LEU A 45 -0.22 -11.89 15.13
CA LEU A 45 0.56 -11.95 13.89
C LEU A 45 1.71 -12.95 14.02
N LEU A 46 2.47 -12.91 15.12
CA LEU A 46 3.58 -13.84 15.38
C LEU A 46 3.07 -15.27 15.65
N GLY A 47 1.90 -15.39 16.28
CA GLY A 47 1.23 -16.67 16.51
C GLY A 47 0.52 -17.25 15.27
N ARG A 48 0.45 -16.49 14.16
CA ARG A 48 -0.34 -16.84 12.96
C ARG A 48 -1.81 -17.11 13.25
N ASN A 49 -2.36 -16.36 14.20
CA ASN A 49 -3.75 -16.45 14.60
C ASN A 49 -4.60 -15.44 13.83
N ILE A 50 -5.92 -15.70 13.81
CA ILE A 50 -6.92 -14.71 13.38
C ILE A 50 -7.31 -13.91 14.63
N ALA A 51 -7.15 -12.59 14.56
CA ALA A 51 -7.59 -11.66 15.59
C ALA A 51 -8.80 -10.85 15.12
N LEU A 52 -9.83 -10.77 15.95
CA LEU A 52 -10.95 -9.85 15.79
C LEU A 52 -10.83 -8.77 16.86
N CYS A 53 -10.44 -7.56 16.46
CA CYS A 53 -10.21 -6.46 17.38
C CYS A 53 -11.32 -5.41 17.22
N ASP A 54 -12.12 -5.22 18.26
CA ASP A 54 -13.03 -4.08 18.34
C ASP A 54 -12.33 -2.91 19.04
N ALA A 55 -12.25 -1.79 18.36
CA ALA A 55 -11.49 -0.65 18.82
C ALA A 55 -12.20 0.66 18.46
N GLY A 56 -12.43 1.51 19.44
CA GLY A 56 -13.14 2.78 19.31
C GLY A 56 -12.56 3.74 18.27
N VAL A 57 -13.34 4.73 17.87
CA VAL A 57 -12.86 5.80 16.98
C VAL A 57 -11.86 6.68 17.73
N GLY A 58 -10.78 7.07 17.06
CA GLY A 58 -9.81 8.00 17.63
C GLY A 58 -8.67 7.38 18.45
N ILE A 59 -8.70 6.08 18.77
CA ILE A 59 -7.61 5.43 19.54
C ILE A 59 -6.29 5.28 18.79
N GLY A 60 -6.26 5.55 17.48
CA GLY A 60 -5.02 5.48 16.69
C GLY A 60 -4.74 4.09 16.09
N LYS A 61 -5.77 3.33 15.72
CA LYS A 61 -5.68 1.99 15.12
C LYS A 61 -4.62 1.86 14.03
N THR A 62 -4.51 2.89 13.18
CA THR A 62 -3.62 2.86 12.03
C THR A 62 -2.15 2.64 12.43
N TYR A 63 -1.65 3.40 13.39
CA TYR A 63 -0.30 3.17 13.88
C TYR A 63 -0.16 1.86 14.66
N ALA A 64 -1.20 1.44 15.40
CA ALA A 64 -1.15 0.18 16.13
C ALA A 64 -0.86 -1.00 15.17
N TYR A 65 -1.65 -1.16 14.09
CA TYR A 65 -1.41 -2.27 13.16
C TYR A 65 -0.15 -2.06 12.30
N LEU A 66 0.22 -0.83 11.93
CA LEU A 66 1.45 -0.59 11.17
C LEU A 66 2.69 -0.96 11.98
N VAL A 67 2.77 -0.53 13.24
CA VAL A 67 3.89 -0.88 14.14
C VAL A 67 3.92 -2.39 14.38
N ALA A 68 2.78 -3.03 14.65
CA ALA A 68 2.71 -4.49 14.82
C ALA A 68 3.24 -5.23 13.58
N CYS A 69 2.84 -4.81 12.36
CA CYS A 69 3.34 -5.41 11.11
C CYS A 69 4.85 -5.22 10.92
N VAL A 70 5.39 -4.04 11.21
CA VAL A 70 6.83 -3.77 11.09
C VAL A 70 7.63 -4.64 12.07
N LEU A 71 7.19 -4.72 13.32
CA LEU A 71 7.87 -5.53 14.32
C LEU A 71 7.70 -7.02 14.06
N MET A 72 6.53 -7.48 13.61
CA MET A 72 6.33 -8.84 13.13
C MET A 72 7.39 -9.19 12.06
N ARG A 73 7.55 -8.36 11.02
CA ARG A 73 8.56 -8.59 9.98
C ARG A 73 9.98 -8.60 10.53
N LYS A 74 10.35 -7.61 11.36
CA LYS A 74 11.67 -7.51 11.97
C LYS A 74 12.04 -8.79 12.75
N TYR A 75 11.14 -9.24 13.59
CA TYR A 75 11.38 -10.40 14.45
C TYR A 75 11.22 -11.73 13.73
N SER A 76 10.40 -11.79 12.68
CA SER A 76 10.35 -12.96 11.79
C SER A 76 11.67 -13.18 11.04
N LEU A 77 12.36 -12.10 10.64
CA LEU A 77 13.66 -12.18 9.97
C LEU A 77 14.80 -12.58 10.91
N LEU A 78 14.67 -12.26 12.19
CA LEU A 78 15.66 -12.60 13.22
C LEU A 78 15.51 -14.03 13.77
N ALA A 79 14.35 -14.66 13.55
CA ALA A 79 14.11 -16.03 14.01
C ALA A 79 14.94 -17.03 13.19
N GLU A 80 15.61 -17.96 13.85
CA GLU A 80 16.36 -19.03 13.20
C GLU A 80 15.45 -19.86 12.27
N GLY A 81 15.91 -20.10 11.04
CA GLY A 81 15.16 -20.85 10.03
C GLY A 81 14.12 -20.05 9.27
N CYS A 82 14.17 -18.71 9.33
CA CYS A 82 13.33 -17.86 8.51
C CYS A 82 13.62 -18.09 7.01
N SER A 83 12.68 -18.65 6.29
CA SER A 83 12.78 -18.80 4.84
C SER A 83 12.62 -17.45 4.15
N PRO A 84 13.28 -17.21 3.00
CA PRO A 84 13.00 -16.06 2.14
C PRO A 84 11.51 -15.93 1.77
N TYR A 85 10.77 -17.04 1.76
CA TYR A 85 9.32 -17.07 1.56
C TYR A 85 8.52 -16.42 2.71
N GLU A 86 9.11 -16.23 3.88
CA GLU A 86 8.45 -15.54 5.01
C GLU A 86 8.57 -14.01 4.93
N GLN A 87 9.30 -13.48 3.96
CA GLN A 87 9.33 -12.05 3.62
C GLN A 87 8.13 -11.62 2.76
N ARG A 88 6.98 -12.27 2.95
CA ARG A 88 5.77 -11.90 2.23
C ARG A 88 5.31 -10.50 2.62
N PRO A 89 4.77 -9.72 1.69
CA PRO A 89 4.20 -8.43 2.03
C PRO A 89 2.94 -8.59 2.89
N VAL A 90 2.71 -7.59 3.72
CA VAL A 90 1.44 -7.43 4.42
C VAL A 90 0.41 -6.81 3.48
N VAL A 91 -0.82 -7.28 3.51
CA VAL A 91 -1.94 -6.67 2.79
C VAL A 91 -2.83 -5.92 3.78
N ILE A 92 -3.01 -4.62 3.53
CA ILE A 92 -3.96 -3.78 4.25
C ILE A 92 -5.14 -3.51 3.33
N SER A 93 -6.33 -3.96 3.75
CA SER A 93 -7.56 -3.76 3.00
C SER A 93 -8.51 -2.82 3.74
N THR A 94 -8.98 -1.76 3.09
CA THR A 94 -9.94 -0.80 3.64
C THR A 94 -10.88 -0.28 2.56
N SER A 95 -12.16 -0.07 2.90
CA SER A 95 -13.14 0.54 2.00
C SER A 95 -12.88 2.03 1.75
N SER A 96 -12.14 2.71 2.63
CA SER A 96 -11.88 4.15 2.53
C SER A 96 -10.71 4.47 1.60
N ILE A 97 -11.00 5.10 0.45
CA ILE A 97 -9.97 5.59 -0.48
C ILE A 97 -9.10 6.65 0.19
N ALA A 98 -9.69 7.54 0.99
CA ALA A 98 -8.96 8.55 1.74
C ALA A 98 -7.95 7.90 2.72
N LEU A 99 -8.37 6.84 3.43
CA LEU A 99 -7.48 6.11 4.34
C LEU A 99 -6.36 5.38 3.57
N GLN A 100 -6.64 4.78 2.42
CA GLN A 100 -5.59 4.17 1.58
C GLN A 100 -4.51 5.20 1.22
N LYS A 101 -4.94 6.40 0.80
CA LYS A 101 -4.03 7.50 0.46
C LYS A 101 -3.25 7.97 1.68
N ALA A 102 -3.92 8.24 2.80
CA ALA A 102 -3.27 8.68 4.04
C ALA A 102 -2.24 7.66 4.56
N ILE A 103 -2.56 6.36 4.50
CA ILE A 103 -1.59 5.31 4.88
C ILE A 103 -0.31 5.44 4.05
N LEU A 104 -0.43 5.59 2.73
CA LEU A 104 0.72 5.67 1.83
C LEU A 104 1.50 6.98 1.95
N THR A 105 0.80 8.13 2.06
CA THR A 105 1.43 9.46 1.92
C THR A 105 1.74 10.15 3.25
N GLU A 106 1.16 9.69 4.36
CA GLU A 106 1.30 10.31 5.67
C GLU A 106 1.82 9.32 6.73
N TYR A 107 1.05 8.25 7.01
CA TYR A 107 1.37 7.33 8.11
C TYR A 107 2.66 6.54 7.90
N ILE A 108 2.84 5.93 6.73
CA ILE A 108 4.04 5.13 6.42
C ILE A 108 5.29 6.00 6.35
N PRO A 109 5.32 7.16 5.66
CA PRO A 109 6.50 8.02 5.64
C PRO A 109 6.90 8.54 7.03
N PHE A 110 5.93 8.96 7.84
CA PHE A 110 6.17 9.39 9.20
C PHE A 110 6.76 8.26 10.06
N LEU A 111 6.11 7.09 10.08
CA LEU A 111 6.56 5.92 10.83
C LEU A 111 7.95 5.47 10.36
N SER A 112 8.16 5.39 9.05
CA SER A 112 9.43 4.99 8.45
C SER A 112 10.59 5.87 8.91
N ARG A 113 10.39 7.20 8.89
CA ARG A 113 11.39 8.16 9.35
C ARG A 113 11.75 7.96 10.82
N ILE A 114 10.77 7.93 11.71
CA ILE A 114 10.99 7.77 13.15
C ILE A 114 11.72 6.46 13.47
N LEU A 115 11.30 5.37 12.86
CA LEU A 115 11.89 4.07 13.10
C LEU A 115 13.31 3.95 12.54
N GLN A 116 13.64 4.67 11.45
CA GLN A 116 15.01 4.75 10.93
C GLN A 116 15.90 5.60 11.82
N GLU A 117 15.44 6.78 12.26
CA GLU A 117 16.18 7.68 13.16
C GLU A 117 16.54 6.99 14.48
N ASN A 118 15.66 6.14 14.99
CA ASN A 118 15.92 5.35 16.20
C ASN A 118 16.69 4.05 15.93
N GLY A 119 16.97 3.69 14.68
CA GLY A 119 17.66 2.43 14.33
C GLY A 119 16.80 1.17 14.47
N THR A 120 15.48 1.29 14.63
CA THR A 120 14.56 0.16 14.69
C THR A 120 14.50 -0.59 13.35
N ILE A 121 14.55 0.17 12.24
CA ILE A 121 14.65 -0.36 10.87
C ILE A 121 15.84 0.27 10.15
N GLN A 122 16.44 -0.46 9.18
CA GLN A 122 17.60 0.00 8.42
C GLN A 122 17.22 0.69 7.10
N ALA A 123 16.09 0.33 6.52
CA ALA A 123 15.62 0.84 5.24
C ALA A 123 14.18 1.37 5.35
N PRO A 124 13.75 2.32 4.49
CA PRO A 124 12.40 2.83 4.52
C PRO A 124 11.37 1.75 4.19
N ILE A 125 10.18 1.89 4.80
CA ILE A 125 9.06 0.99 4.56
C ILE A 125 8.53 1.21 3.15
N LYS A 126 8.66 0.22 2.27
CA LYS A 126 8.11 0.26 0.91
C LYS A 126 6.66 -0.17 0.91
N ALA A 127 5.80 0.66 0.34
CA ALA A 127 4.37 0.41 0.23
C ALA A 127 3.82 0.82 -1.13
N VAL A 128 2.70 0.20 -1.54
CA VAL A 128 2.01 0.52 -2.78
C VAL A 128 0.50 0.35 -2.62
N ILE A 129 -0.28 1.26 -3.24
CA ILE A 129 -1.71 1.07 -3.39
C ILE A 129 -1.97 0.21 -4.62
N ARG A 130 -2.76 -0.87 -4.42
CA ARG A 130 -3.17 -1.80 -5.47
C ARG A 130 -4.62 -1.50 -5.87
N LYS A 131 -4.82 -1.20 -7.15
CA LYS A 131 -6.12 -0.87 -7.73
C LYS A 131 -6.32 -1.62 -9.06
N GLY A 132 -7.54 -1.71 -9.52
CA GLY A 132 -7.86 -2.19 -10.86
C GLY A 132 -7.21 -1.32 -11.95
N LYS A 133 -6.86 -1.95 -13.06
CA LYS A 133 -6.18 -1.26 -14.17
C LYS A 133 -6.98 -0.13 -14.79
N GLU A 134 -8.29 -0.13 -14.61
CA GLU A 134 -9.23 0.91 -15.03
C GLU A 134 -9.03 2.23 -14.29
N HIS A 135 -8.28 2.25 -13.20
CA HIS A 135 -7.89 3.46 -12.47
C HIS A 135 -6.61 4.09 -13.01
N PHE A 136 -5.89 3.41 -13.90
CA PHE A 136 -4.61 3.88 -14.41
C PHE A 136 -4.72 4.33 -15.87
N VAL A 137 -3.94 5.36 -16.20
CA VAL A 137 -3.88 5.91 -17.56
C VAL A 137 -3.02 5.02 -18.45
N CYS A 138 -3.46 4.82 -19.69
CA CYS A 138 -2.67 4.28 -20.79
C CYS A 138 -2.05 5.44 -21.56
N ASP A 139 -0.74 5.56 -21.57
CA ASP A 139 -0.03 6.67 -22.21
C ASP A 139 -0.36 6.81 -23.70
N GLU A 140 -0.45 5.70 -24.42
CA GLU A 140 -0.83 5.68 -25.84
C GLU A 140 -2.25 6.24 -26.07
N ARG A 141 -3.22 5.77 -25.29
CA ARG A 141 -4.60 6.27 -25.38
C ARG A 141 -4.74 7.71 -24.95
N LEU A 142 -3.95 8.15 -23.98
CA LEU A 142 -3.92 9.54 -23.53
C LEU A 142 -3.45 10.47 -24.65
N GLU A 143 -2.37 10.14 -25.34
CA GLU A 143 -1.86 10.93 -26.46
C GLU A 143 -2.89 11.02 -27.60
N GLN A 144 -3.47 9.88 -28.00
CA GLN A 144 -4.52 9.84 -29.02
C GLN A 144 -5.75 10.70 -28.61
N ARG A 145 -6.11 10.67 -27.32
CA ARG A 145 -7.25 11.44 -26.82
C ARG A 145 -6.98 12.94 -26.78
N ILE A 146 -5.77 13.35 -26.42
CA ILE A 146 -5.35 14.77 -26.44
C ILE A 146 -5.42 15.31 -27.87
N VAL A 147 -4.85 14.62 -28.84
CA VAL A 147 -4.89 15.00 -30.26
C VAL A 147 -6.34 15.14 -30.74
N ALA A 148 -7.18 14.15 -30.47
CA ALA A 148 -8.61 14.18 -30.89
C ALA A 148 -9.43 15.32 -30.26
N ILE A 149 -9.00 15.89 -29.13
CA ILE A 149 -9.65 17.05 -28.50
C ILE A 149 -9.10 18.34 -29.08
N GLU A 150 -7.83 18.43 -29.38
CA GLU A 150 -7.20 19.58 -30.03
C GLU A 150 -7.80 19.84 -31.40
N GLU A 151 -7.98 18.83 -32.22
CA GLU A 151 -8.60 18.92 -33.52
C GLU A 151 -10.06 19.43 -33.47
N LYS A 152 -10.79 19.20 -32.38
CA LYS A 152 -12.19 19.56 -32.23
C LYS A 152 -12.43 20.87 -31.49
N ASN A 153 -11.40 21.65 -31.16
CA ASN A 153 -11.49 22.91 -30.40
C ASN A 153 -12.38 22.84 -29.15
N LYS A 154 -12.31 21.70 -28.41
CA LYS A 154 -13.18 21.47 -27.26
C LYS A 154 -12.59 22.03 -25.96
N ASN A 155 -13.50 22.25 -25.03
CA ASN A 155 -13.46 22.82 -23.69
C ASN A 155 -12.09 22.82 -23.02
N ALA A 156 -11.58 24.00 -22.64
CA ALA A 156 -10.27 24.20 -22.01
C ALA A 156 -10.08 23.36 -20.72
N LEU A 157 -11.12 23.24 -19.88
CA LEU A 157 -11.09 22.45 -18.65
C LEU A 157 -10.88 20.93 -18.90
N GLN A 158 -11.49 20.42 -19.97
CA GLN A 158 -11.32 19.02 -20.35
C GLN A 158 -9.88 18.74 -20.81
N LYS A 159 -9.30 19.68 -21.56
CA LYS A 159 -7.91 19.60 -22.00
C LYS A 159 -6.94 19.65 -20.83
N GLU A 160 -7.18 20.54 -19.88
CA GLU A 160 -6.35 20.67 -18.67
C GLU A 160 -6.34 19.37 -17.84
N ALA A 161 -7.52 18.78 -17.59
CA ALA A 161 -7.63 17.50 -16.89
C ALA A 161 -6.89 16.36 -17.60
N LEU A 162 -6.90 16.31 -18.93
CA LEU A 162 -6.15 15.31 -19.68
C LEU A 162 -4.64 15.60 -19.70
N LEU A 163 -4.22 16.84 -19.74
CA LEU A 163 -2.82 17.21 -19.68
C LEU A 163 -2.20 16.88 -18.32
N SER A 164 -2.94 17.07 -17.22
CA SER A 164 -2.47 16.69 -15.88
C SER A 164 -2.22 15.18 -15.73
N LEU A 165 -2.86 14.33 -16.55
CA LEU A 165 -2.57 12.90 -16.62
C LEU A 165 -1.18 12.57 -17.21
N LYS A 166 -0.47 13.53 -17.80
CA LYS A 166 0.93 13.33 -18.20
C LYS A 166 1.86 13.22 -16.99
N GLU A 167 1.49 13.87 -15.89
CA GLU A 167 2.26 13.84 -14.62
C GLU A 167 1.71 12.76 -13.66
N HIS A 168 0.39 12.53 -13.70
CA HIS A 168 -0.29 11.57 -12.84
C HIS A 168 -0.76 10.34 -13.62
N TYR A 169 -0.24 9.17 -13.28
CA TYR A 169 -0.67 7.92 -13.92
C TYR A 169 -1.89 7.26 -13.22
N ASP A 170 -2.18 7.64 -11.97
CA ASP A 170 -3.40 7.28 -11.24
C ASP A 170 -4.48 8.34 -11.52
N MET A 171 -5.52 7.96 -12.22
CA MET A 171 -6.60 8.87 -12.59
C MET A 171 -7.42 9.36 -11.40
N ASP A 172 -7.31 8.75 -10.23
CA ASP A 172 -7.99 9.20 -9.01
C ASP A 172 -7.28 10.41 -8.37
N GLU A 173 -6.07 10.76 -8.82
CA GLU A 173 -5.33 11.96 -8.40
C GLU A 173 -5.74 13.21 -9.18
N VAL A 174 -6.43 13.04 -10.31
CA VAL A 174 -6.83 14.14 -11.20
C VAL A 174 -8.29 14.50 -10.98
N SER A 175 -8.54 15.75 -10.59
CA SER A 175 -9.88 16.32 -10.50
C SER A 175 -10.46 16.64 -11.88
N ASN A 176 -11.78 16.70 -11.97
CA ASN A 176 -12.53 17.12 -13.19
C ASN A 176 -12.36 16.23 -14.43
N LEU A 177 -11.79 15.04 -14.30
CA LEU A 177 -11.72 14.07 -15.39
C LEU A 177 -13.10 13.44 -15.60
N SER A 178 -13.70 13.68 -16.81
CA SER A 178 -15.02 13.13 -17.13
C SER A 178 -15.03 11.60 -17.13
N GLY A 179 -16.16 10.99 -16.78
CA GLY A 179 -16.30 9.52 -16.84
C GLY A 179 -16.11 8.96 -18.25
N PHE A 180 -16.38 9.76 -19.29
CA PHE A 180 -16.09 9.39 -20.67
C PHE A 180 -14.58 9.38 -20.94
N ASP A 181 -13.85 10.45 -20.60
CA ASP A 181 -12.41 10.53 -20.83
C ASP A 181 -11.68 9.48 -20.02
N ARG A 182 -12.10 9.25 -18.76
CA ARG A 182 -11.56 8.17 -17.92
C ARG A 182 -11.63 6.81 -18.62
N ARG A 183 -12.76 6.46 -19.24
CA ARG A 183 -12.88 5.20 -20.00
C ARG A 183 -12.00 5.17 -21.26
N MET A 184 -11.91 6.33 -21.94
CA MET A 184 -11.13 6.42 -23.19
C MET A 184 -9.64 6.27 -22.96
N VAL A 185 -9.11 6.82 -21.85
CA VAL A 185 -7.66 6.83 -21.57
C VAL A 185 -7.22 5.73 -20.61
N SER A 186 -8.13 4.94 -20.01
CA SER A 186 -7.78 3.87 -19.09
C SER A 186 -6.98 2.74 -19.75
N VAL A 187 -6.19 2.05 -18.94
CA VAL A 187 -5.46 0.85 -19.37
C VAL A 187 -6.45 -0.18 -19.91
N PRO A 188 -6.27 -0.70 -21.12
CA PRO A 188 -7.20 -1.63 -21.75
C PRO A 188 -7.23 -2.99 -21.06
N LYS A 189 -8.30 -3.75 -21.27
CA LYS A 189 -8.42 -5.11 -20.74
C LYS A 189 -7.27 -6.00 -21.21
N PHE A 190 -6.86 -5.86 -22.46
CA PHE A 190 -5.71 -6.53 -23.05
C PHE A 190 -4.82 -5.49 -23.72
N CYS A 191 -3.52 -5.48 -23.37
CA CYS A 191 -2.52 -4.65 -24.05
C CYS A 191 -1.99 -5.38 -25.28
N SER A 192 -1.82 -4.64 -26.39
CA SER A 192 -1.12 -5.19 -27.57
C SER A 192 0.35 -5.47 -27.25
N GLY A 193 0.86 -6.56 -27.82
CA GLY A 193 2.30 -6.86 -27.80
C GLY A 193 3.14 -5.81 -28.53
N ASP A 194 2.56 -5.16 -29.53
CA ASP A 194 3.19 -4.16 -30.41
C ASP A 194 2.93 -2.72 -29.95
N CYS A 195 2.57 -2.52 -28.69
CA CYS A 195 2.33 -1.17 -28.16
C CYS A 195 3.61 -0.31 -28.25
N PRO A 196 3.57 0.86 -28.91
CA PRO A 196 4.76 1.71 -29.09
C PRO A 196 5.30 2.27 -27.77
N LYS A 197 4.45 2.33 -26.73
CA LYS A 197 4.83 2.80 -25.38
C LYS A 197 5.29 1.67 -24.46
N ARG A 198 5.46 0.43 -24.93
CA ARG A 198 5.74 -0.72 -24.06
C ARG A 198 6.97 -0.52 -23.17
N GLY A 199 8.06 0.04 -23.72
CA GLY A 199 9.33 0.27 -22.98
C GLY A 199 9.28 1.43 -21.97
N SER A 200 8.33 2.36 -22.12
CA SER A 200 8.16 3.53 -21.25
C SER A 200 6.81 3.59 -20.54
N CYS A 201 6.03 2.50 -20.58
CA CYS A 201 4.69 2.46 -20.03
C CYS A 201 4.69 2.60 -18.51
N ARG A 202 4.13 3.69 -18.00
CA ARG A 202 4.04 3.98 -16.56
C ARG A 202 3.26 2.94 -15.78
N TYR A 203 2.24 2.34 -16.40
CA TYR A 203 1.48 1.25 -15.78
C TYR A 203 2.32 -0.03 -15.63
N GLN A 204 3.15 -0.38 -16.62
CA GLN A 204 4.06 -1.53 -16.48
C GLN A 204 5.12 -1.27 -15.40
N GLN A 205 5.70 -0.09 -15.36
CA GLN A 205 6.62 0.32 -14.29
C GLN A 205 5.98 0.27 -12.90
N TYR A 206 4.69 0.68 -12.80
CA TYR A 206 3.93 0.52 -11.56
C TYR A 206 3.77 -0.96 -11.18
N LEU A 207 3.44 -1.85 -12.14
CA LEU A 207 3.30 -3.28 -11.87
C LEU A 207 4.62 -3.91 -11.43
N GLU A 208 5.73 -3.55 -12.05
CA GLU A 208 7.08 -4.00 -11.69
C GLU A 208 7.43 -3.58 -10.27
N ARG A 209 7.30 -2.28 -9.97
CA ARG A 209 7.51 -1.76 -8.60
C ARG A 209 6.62 -2.44 -7.56
N SER A 210 5.36 -2.70 -7.90
CA SER A 210 4.42 -3.34 -6.98
C SER A 210 4.73 -4.81 -6.68
N ARG A 211 5.59 -5.42 -7.49
CA ARG A 211 6.06 -6.82 -7.36
C ARG A 211 7.51 -6.92 -6.91
N ASP A 212 8.14 -5.79 -6.64
CA ASP A 212 9.49 -5.76 -6.09
C ASP A 212 9.57 -6.65 -4.83
N HIS A 213 10.68 -7.36 -4.69
CA HIS A 213 10.93 -8.25 -3.54
C HIS A 213 10.98 -7.50 -2.20
N GLU A 214 11.37 -6.22 -2.23
CA GLU A 214 11.41 -5.38 -1.03
C GLU A 214 10.05 -4.75 -0.67
N MET A 215 9.02 -4.92 -1.53
CA MET A 215 7.69 -4.40 -1.25
C MET A 215 7.12 -5.05 0.01
N PHE A 216 6.93 -4.24 1.04
CA PHE A 216 6.49 -4.73 2.34
C PHE A 216 4.98 -4.60 2.54
N ILE A 217 4.36 -3.49 2.12
CA ILE A 217 2.93 -3.25 2.34
C ILE A 217 2.21 -3.08 1.01
N GLN A 218 1.16 -3.84 0.79
CA GLN A 218 0.20 -3.67 -0.28
C GLN A 218 -1.12 -3.16 0.30
N ILE A 219 -1.58 -2.00 -0.13
CA ILE A 219 -2.83 -1.38 0.32
C ILE A 219 -3.86 -1.54 -0.79
N CYS A 220 -5.07 -2.00 -0.48
CA CYS A 220 -6.13 -2.13 -1.48
C CYS A 220 -7.52 -1.90 -0.88
N ASN A 221 -8.54 -1.87 -1.72
CA ASN A 221 -9.92 -1.94 -1.24
C ASN A 221 -10.37 -3.40 -1.05
N HIS A 222 -11.47 -3.59 -0.32
CA HIS A 222 -12.00 -4.92 -0.05
C HIS A 222 -12.35 -5.69 -1.32
N ASN A 223 -12.90 -5.01 -2.34
CA ASN A 223 -13.26 -5.67 -3.61
C ASN A 223 -12.03 -6.19 -4.35
N TYR A 224 -10.91 -5.45 -4.30
CA TYR A 224 -9.66 -5.89 -4.91
C TYR A 224 -9.06 -7.10 -4.20
N LEU A 225 -9.13 -7.14 -2.86
CA LEU A 225 -8.70 -8.29 -2.06
C LEU A 225 -9.57 -9.52 -2.35
N LEU A 226 -10.88 -9.35 -2.40
CA LEU A 226 -11.81 -10.45 -2.72
C LEU A 226 -11.60 -10.96 -4.15
N ALA A 227 -11.36 -10.06 -5.11
CA ALA A 227 -11.03 -10.46 -6.48
C ALA A 227 -9.71 -11.23 -6.56
N ASP A 228 -8.68 -10.84 -5.78
CA ASP A 228 -7.43 -11.60 -5.67
C ASP A 228 -7.67 -13.00 -5.09
N GLY A 229 -8.47 -13.11 -4.01
CA GLY A 229 -8.86 -14.39 -3.44
C GLY A 229 -9.59 -15.29 -4.45
N TYR A 230 -10.51 -14.72 -5.23
CA TYR A 230 -11.19 -15.45 -6.30
C TYR A 230 -10.22 -15.94 -7.39
N HIS A 231 -9.28 -15.08 -7.81
CA HIS A 231 -8.25 -15.46 -8.79
C HIS A 231 -7.42 -16.65 -8.29
N ARG A 232 -7.01 -16.63 -7.01
CA ARG A 232 -6.25 -17.74 -6.40
C ARG A 232 -7.04 -19.05 -6.34
N LEU A 233 -8.33 -18.97 -6.02
CA LEU A 233 -9.22 -20.15 -6.00
C LEU A 233 -9.45 -20.77 -7.37
N GLN A 234 -9.32 -20.00 -8.45
CA GLN A 234 -9.51 -20.45 -9.83
C GLN A 234 -8.18 -20.70 -10.56
N ASP A 235 -7.06 -20.75 -9.85
CA ASP A 235 -5.71 -20.87 -10.41
C ASP A 235 -5.37 -19.80 -11.47
N TYR A 236 -6.03 -18.63 -11.40
CA TYR A 236 -5.69 -17.49 -12.22
C TYR A 236 -4.49 -16.75 -11.64
N ARG A 237 -3.83 -15.94 -12.48
CA ARG A 237 -2.72 -15.11 -12.00
C ARG A 237 -3.16 -14.20 -10.87
N PRO A 238 -2.52 -14.24 -9.69
CA PRO A 238 -2.85 -13.39 -8.56
C PRO A 238 -2.73 -11.91 -8.90
N LEU A 239 -3.63 -11.10 -8.33
CA LEU A 239 -3.63 -9.64 -8.47
C LEU A 239 -2.63 -8.99 -7.51
N LEU A 240 -2.52 -9.53 -6.30
CA LEU A 240 -1.56 -9.12 -5.29
C LEU A 240 -0.31 -10.00 -5.36
N LYS A 241 0.82 -9.49 -4.87
CA LYS A 241 2.00 -10.32 -4.60
C LYS A 241 1.63 -11.29 -3.46
N ASP A 242 2.24 -12.47 -3.41
CA ASP A 242 1.97 -13.44 -2.35
C ASP A 242 2.20 -12.83 -0.96
N TYR A 243 1.22 -12.99 -0.09
CA TYR A 243 1.12 -12.43 1.26
C TYR A 243 0.78 -13.51 2.28
#